data_8f4525f9b070ae40f6bcf1838241f296
#
_entry.id   8f4525f9b070ae40f6bcf1838241f296
#
_cell.length_a   1.000
_cell.length_b   1.000
_cell.length_c   1.000
_cell.angle_alpha   90.00
_cell.angle_beta   90.00
_cell.angle_gamma   90.00
#
_symmetry.space_group_name_H-M   'P 1'
#
loop_
_entity.id
_entity.type
_entity.pdbx_description
1 polymer ?
#
loop_
_entity_poly.entity_id
_entity_poly.type
_entity_poly.pdbx_seq_one_letter_code
_entity_poly.pdbx_strand_id
1 'polypeptide(L)'
;MMERVPAELMDRLWAGGWRHFGTLFFRYGTQEDEEGGVDVIWPLRIDLERFEFSKSQRRVLRRNADVEVVFQPAQRSAEAEALFERHKGRFTRNVPEGLGSFLSAEPATVPCECVECRVTLGGELVALSFLDVGVESASSVYGVFEPELGRRSLGVFTMLKEIEHSRARGCRWYYPGYATQGSSAYDYKKQFGALEFLDWASGEWRDLRGA
;
A
#
# COMPACT_ATOMS: atom_id res chain seq x y z
N MET A 1 3.79 18.67 -19.54
CA MET A 1 4.07 19.06 -18.12
C MET A 1 3.26 18.09 -17.28
N MET A 2 3.89 17.28 -16.44
CA MET A 2 3.15 16.38 -15.54
C MET A 2 2.50 17.22 -14.45
N GLU A 3 1.19 17.08 -14.27
CA GLU A 3 0.45 17.84 -13.27
C GLU A 3 0.61 17.23 -11.89
N ARG A 4 0.90 18.10 -10.92
CA ARG A 4 0.89 17.74 -9.51
C ARG A 4 -0.50 17.94 -8.95
N VAL A 5 -0.96 16.99 -8.15
CA VAL A 5 -2.22 17.07 -7.46
C VAL A 5 -1.96 17.62 -6.03
N PRO A 6 -2.66 18.69 -5.61
CA PRO A 6 -2.53 19.21 -4.24
C PRO A 6 -2.85 18.14 -3.19
N ALA A 7 -2.13 18.17 -2.06
CA ALA A 7 -2.27 17.18 -0.99
C ALA A 7 -3.70 17.08 -0.45
N GLU A 8 -4.39 18.21 -0.29
CA GLU A 8 -5.79 18.24 0.16
C GLU A 8 -6.76 17.60 -0.87
N LEU A 9 -6.41 17.66 -2.16
CA LEU A 9 -7.20 16.99 -3.20
C LEU A 9 -6.93 15.49 -3.19
N MET A 10 -5.68 15.08 -2.93
CA MET A 10 -5.34 13.65 -2.76
C MET A 10 -6.11 13.04 -1.58
N ASP A 11 -6.19 13.71 -0.43
CA ASP A 11 -7.00 13.25 0.71
C ASP A 11 -8.46 13.00 0.32
N ARG A 12 -9.06 13.93 -0.45
CA ARG A 12 -10.44 13.79 -0.94
C ARG A 12 -10.60 12.67 -1.97
N LEU A 13 -9.62 12.48 -2.85
CA LEU A 13 -9.64 11.40 -3.82
C LEU A 13 -9.59 10.05 -3.12
N TRP A 14 -8.66 9.85 -2.18
CA TRP A 14 -8.58 8.60 -1.41
C TRP A 14 -9.83 8.37 -0.56
N ALA A 15 -10.38 9.41 0.07
CA ALA A 15 -11.64 9.32 0.82
C ALA A 15 -12.83 8.95 -0.07
N GLY A 16 -12.81 9.32 -1.35
CA GLY A 16 -13.78 8.90 -2.37
C GLY A 16 -13.50 7.53 -2.99
N GLY A 17 -12.51 6.79 -2.50
CA GLY A 17 -12.16 5.46 -2.99
C GLY A 17 -11.28 5.48 -4.24
N TRP A 18 -10.76 6.62 -4.68
CA TRP A 18 -9.83 6.71 -5.80
C TRP A 18 -8.45 6.19 -5.44
N ARG A 19 -7.79 5.63 -6.43
CA ARG A 19 -6.38 5.21 -6.38
C ARG A 19 -5.69 5.68 -7.65
N HIS A 20 -4.36 5.59 -7.71
CA HIS A 20 -3.62 5.85 -8.93
C HIS A 20 -2.41 4.92 -9.06
N PHE A 21 -1.97 4.74 -10.29
CA PHE A 21 -0.65 4.24 -10.64
C PHE A 21 0.01 5.25 -11.58
N GLY A 22 1.15 5.78 -11.18
CA GLY A 22 1.74 6.93 -11.85
C GLY A 22 0.75 8.09 -11.91
N THR A 23 0.42 8.55 -13.12
CA THR A 23 -0.56 9.63 -13.34
C THR A 23 -1.95 9.14 -13.72
N LEU A 24 -2.17 7.83 -13.78
CA LEU A 24 -3.46 7.24 -14.10
C LEU A 24 -4.28 7.05 -12.83
N PHE A 25 -5.33 7.84 -12.67
CA PHE A 25 -6.30 7.69 -11.57
C PHE A 25 -7.42 6.73 -11.98
N PHE A 26 -7.80 5.86 -11.03
CA PHE A 26 -8.85 4.88 -11.24
C PHE A 26 -9.68 4.65 -9.98
N ARG A 27 -10.91 4.17 -10.19
CA ARG A 27 -11.84 3.76 -9.13
C ARG A 27 -12.81 2.75 -9.70
N TYR A 28 -12.96 1.62 -9.03
CA TYR A 28 -13.92 0.58 -9.44
C TYR A 28 -14.47 -0.17 -8.23
N GLY A 29 -15.75 -0.56 -8.31
CA GLY A 29 -16.44 -1.31 -7.26
C GLY A 29 -16.60 -2.79 -7.56
N THR A 30 -16.30 -3.22 -8.79
CA THR A 30 -16.38 -4.62 -9.22
C THR A 30 -15.22 -4.98 -10.13
N GLN A 31 -14.85 -6.26 -10.13
CA GLN A 31 -13.83 -6.83 -11.01
C GLN A 31 -14.29 -8.21 -11.44
N GLU A 32 -14.02 -8.61 -12.67
CA GLU A 32 -14.23 -9.98 -13.14
C GLU A 32 -13.24 -10.92 -12.44
N ASP A 33 -13.74 -12.02 -11.89
CA ASP A 33 -12.92 -13.06 -11.28
C ASP A 33 -12.37 -14.06 -12.33
N GLU A 34 -11.59 -15.03 -11.87
CA GLU A 34 -10.96 -16.02 -12.77
C GLU A 34 -11.95 -17.02 -13.39
N GLU A 35 -13.14 -17.14 -12.84
CA GLU A 35 -14.20 -18.08 -13.27
C GLU A 35 -15.28 -17.38 -14.10
N GLY A 36 -15.13 -16.08 -14.39
CA GLY A 36 -16.10 -15.24 -15.11
C GLY A 36 -17.23 -14.72 -14.22
N GLY A 37 -17.08 -14.84 -12.90
CA GLY A 37 -17.93 -14.20 -11.91
C GLY A 37 -17.55 -12.72 -11.69
N VAL A 38 -18.25 -12.06 -10.79
CA VAL A 38 -18.01 -10.66 -10.45
C VAL A 38 -17.66 -10.53 -8.96
N ASP A 39 -16.44 -10.16 -8.70
CA ASP A 39 -15.98 -9.78 -7.36
C ASP A 39 -16.38 -8.35 -7.01
N VAL A 40 -16.91 -8.16 -5.81
CA VAL A 40 -17.09 -6.81 -5.23
C VAL A 40 -15.77 -6.35 -4.62
N ILE A 41 -15.34 -5.15 -5.01
CA ILE A 41 -14.09 -4.55 -4.57
C ILE A 41 -14.35 -3.45 -3.56
N TRP A 42 -13.69 -3.54 -2.43
CA TRP A 42 -13.77 -2.56 -1.35
C TRP A 42 -12.50 -1.71 -1.26
N PRO A 43 -12.58 -0.40 -1.44
CA PRO A 43 -11.54 0.49 -0.94
C PRO A 43 -11.44 0.36 0.57
N LEU A 44 -10.22 0.30 1.08
CA LEU A 44 -9.96 0.14 2.50
C LEU A 44 -9.26 1.37 3.07
N ARG A 45 -9.57 1.70 4.33
CA ARG A 45 -8.79 2.64 5.14
C ARG A 45 -8.66 2.16 6.58
N ILE A 46 -7.64 2.63 7.26
CA ILE A 46 -7.40 2.38 8.68
C ILE A 46 -7.50 3.72 9.40
N ASP A 47 -8.32 3.80 10.44
CA ASP A 47 -8.34 4.91 11.39
C ASP A 47 -7.11 4.80 12.30
N LEU A 48 -6.11 5.65 12.07
CA LEU A 48 -4.84 5.61 12.78
C LEU A 48 -4.94 6.04 14.26
N GLU A 49 -5.96 6.79 14.65
CA GLU A 49 -6.22 7.12 16.05
C GLU A 49 -6.72 5.89 16.83
N ARG A 50 -7.50 5.02 16.19
CA ARG A 50 -8.06 3.80 16.77
C ARG A 50 -7.18 2.56 16.57
N PHE A 51 -6.18 2.66 15.68
CA PHE A 51 -5.36 1.50 15.32
C PHE A 51 -4.41 1.09 16.43
N GLU A 52 -4.40 -0.21 16.73
CA GLU A 52 -3.43 -0.85 17.62
C GLU A 52 -2.83 -2.08 16.95
N PHE A 53 -1.52 -2.27 17.15
CA PHE A 53 -0.84 -3.46 16.64
C PHE A 53 -1.38 -4.73 17.33
N SER A 54 -1.84 -5.68 16.55
CA SER A 54 -2.21 -7.01 17.02
C SER A 54 -0.99 -7.81 17.52
N LYS A 55 -1.23 -8.92 18.24
CA LYS A 55 -0.16 -9.82 18.66
C LYS A 55 0.66 -10.37 17.49
N SER A 56 -0.01 -10.70 16.37
CA SER A 56 0.65 -11.18 15.14
C SER A 56 1.52 -10.10 14.51
N GLN A 57 1.03 -8.86 14.40
CA GLN A 57 1.77 -7.73 13.86
C GLN A 57 3.00 -7.39 14.72
N ARG A 58 2.87 -7.35 16.05
CA ARG A 58 4.02 -7.18 16.95
C ARG A 58 5.06 -8.32 16.80
N ARG A 59 4.62 -9.53 16.44
CA ARG A 59 5.55 -10.64 16.13
C ARG A 59 6.29 -10.39 14.83
N VAL A 60 5.62 -9.83 13.79
CA VAL A 60 6.28 -9.45 12.53
C VAL A 60 7.32 -8.36 12.79
N LEU A 61 6.98 -7.31 13.55
CA LEU A 61 7.94 -6.26 13.91
C LEU A 61 9.17 -6.84 14.64
N ARG A 62 8.98 -7.70 15.65
CA ARG A 62 10.10 -8.34 16.37
C ARG A 62 10.95 -9.26 15.49
N ARG A 63 10.33 -9.98 14.54
CA ARG A 63 11.05 -10.86 13.61
C ARG A 63 12.00 -10.10 12.70
N ASN A 64 11.72 -8.84 12.46
CA ASN A 64 12.48 -7.95 11.61
C ASN A 64 13.22 -6.86 12.42
N ALA A 65 13.57 -7.14 13.69
CA ALA A 65 14.29 -6.17 14.52
C ALA A 65 15.76 -5.96 14.10
N ASP A 66 16.26 -6.82 13.23
CA ASP A 66 17.62 -6.83 12.70
C ASP A 66 17.76 -6.13 11.33
N VAL A 67 16.69 -5.56 10.80
CA VAL A 67 16.73 -4.77 9.56
C VAL A 67 16.85 -3.27 9.85
N GLU A 68 17.43 -2.56 8.91
CA GLU A 68 17.40 -1.10 8.90
C GLU A 68 16.22 -0.61 8.06
N VAL A 69 15.55 0.44 8.52
CA VAL A 69 14.39 1.03 7.83
C VAL A 69 14.60 2.53 7.67
N VAL A 70 14.54 3.00 6.42
CA VAL A 70 14.67 4.41 6.07
C VAL A 70 13.50 4.85 5.21
N PHE A 71 12.92 6.00 5.54
CA PHE A 71 11.97 6.71 4.68
C PHE A 71 12.68 7.86 3.97
N GLN A 72 12.56 7.90 2.66
CA GLN A 72 13.16 8.93 1.81
C GLN A 72 12.25 9.25 0.62
N PRO A 73 12.47 10.35 -0.13
CA PRO A 73 11.71 10.62 -1.35
C PRO A 73 11.77 9.44 -2.32
N ALA A 74 10.62 9.05 -2.87
CA ALA A 74 10.50 7.88 -3.73
C ALA A 74 11.36 7.99 -4.99
N GLN A 75 12.01 6.89 -5.37
CA GLN A 75 12.89 6.81 -6.54
C GLN A 75 12.68 5.51 -7.29
N ARG A 76 12.82 5.56 -8.62
CA ARG A 76 12.93 4.38 -9.47
C ARG A 76 14.40 4.07 -9.71
N SER A 77 15.09 3.61 -8.66
CA SER A 77 16.52 3.27 -8.74
C SER A 77 16.73 1.91 -9.39
N ALA A 78 17.94 1.69 -9.94
CA ALA A 78 18.32 0.38 -10.51
C ALA A 78 18.21 -0.75 -9.47
N GLU A 79 18.53 -0.46 -8.21
CA GLU A 79 18.41 -1.41 -7.10
C GLU A 79 16.93 -1.77 -6.81
N ALA A 80 16.04 -0.77 -6.84
CA ALA A 80 14.61 -0.98 -6.69
C ALA A 80 14.02 -1.82 -7.85
N GLU A 81 14.40 -1.53 -9.09
CA GLU A 81 14.00 -2.32 -10.26
C GLU A 81 14.54 -3.75 -10.18
N ALA A 82 15.78 -3.95 -9.73
CA ALA A 82 16.35 -5.30 -9.55
C ALA A 82 15.59 -6.11 -8.47
N LEU A 83 15.19 -5.48 -7.37
CA LEU A 83 14.33 -6.11 -6.36
C LEU A 83 12.95 -6.43 -6.92
N PHE A 84 12.38 -5.51 -7.72
CA PHE A 84 11.10 -5.73 -8.39
C PHE A 84 11.15 -6.93 -9.34
N GLU A 85 12.22 -7.10 -10.13
CA GLU A 85 12.41 -8.25 -11.02
C GLU A 85 12.35 -9.58 -10.26
N ARG A 86 12.99 -9.66 -9.09
CA ARG A 86 12.92 -10.85 -8.24
C ARG A 86 11.53 -11.05 -7.65
N HIS A 87 10.90 -9.97 -7.19
CA HIS A 87 9.56 -9.99 -6.61
C HIS A 87 8.49 -10.45 -7.59
N LYS A 88 8.53 -9.96 -8.83
CA LYS A 88 7.50 -10.28 -9.85
C LYS A 88 7.51 -11.73 -10.29
N GLY A 89 8.62 -12.46 -10.09
CA GLY A 89 8.71 -13.90 -10.34
C GLY A 89 7.67 -14.73 -9.56
N ARG A 90 6.98 -14.15 -8.57
CA ARG A 90 5.86 -14.77 -7.84
C ARG A 90 4.54 -14.75 -8.61
N PHE A 91 4.42 -13.89 -9.62
CA PHE A 91 3.17 -13.73 -10.37
C PHE A 91 3.17 -14.66 -11.60
N THR A 92 2.05 -15.32 -11.80
CA THR A 92 1.84 -16.20 -12.96
C THR A 92 0.95 -15.54 -14.03
N ARG A 93 0.24 -14.47 -13.67
CA ARG A 93 -0.68 -13.73 -14.56
C ARG A 93 -0.57 -12.24 -14.29
N ASN A 94 -0.91 -11.42 -15.29
CA ASN A 94 -0.90 -9.95 -15.19
C ASN A 94 0.41 -9.42 -14.60
N VAL A 95 1.54 -10.02 -15.03
CA VAL A 95 2.87 -9.67 -14.51
C VAL A 95 3.22 -8.26 -14.93
N PRO A 96 3.42 -7.32 -13.99
CA PRO A 96 3.78 -5.96 -14.35
C PRO A 96 5.16 -5.89 -15.01
N GLU A 97 5.36 -4.96 -15.93
CA GLU A 97 6.63 -4.82 -16.65
C GLU A 97 7.77 -4.37 -15.74
N GLY A 98 7.51 -3.38 -14.87
CA GLY A 98 8.48 -2.81 -13.94
C GLY A 98 7.79 -1.86 -12.98
N LEU A 99 8.56 -1.19 -12.12
CA LEU A 99 8.03 -0.18 -11.20
C LEU A 99 7.32 0.97 -11.93
N GLY A 100 7.66 1.23 -13.21
CA GLY A 100 6.96 2.19 -14.05
C GLY A 100 5.48 1.89 -14.28
N SER A 101 5.02 0.66 -14.04
CA SER A 101 3.60 0.31 -14.05
C SER A 101 2.82 0.95 -12.89
N PHE A 102 3.51 1.32 -11.81
CA PHE A 102 2.90 1.85 -10.58
C PHE A 102 3.31 3.29 -10.27
N LEU A 103 4.49 3.69 -10.72
CA LEU A 103 5.13 4.97 -10.37
C LEU A 103 5.35 5.82 -11.63
N SER A 104 5.21 7.13 -11.48
CA SER A 104 5.60 8.08 -12.51
C SER A 104 7.13 8.13 -12.72
N ALA A 105 7.59 8.89 -13.70
CA ALA A 105 9.02 9.13 -13.89
C ALA A 105 9.65 9.96 -12.76
N GLU A 106 8.85 10.79 -12.08
CA GLU A 106 9.25 11.61 -10.93
C GLU A 106 8.42 11.24 -9.69
N PRO A 107 8.56 10.02 -9.16
CA PRO A 107 7.60 9.48 -8.20
C PRO A 107 7.55 10.26 -6.89
N ALA A 108 8.63 10.91 -6.47
CA ALA A 108 8.66 11.70 -5.24
C ALA A 108 7.68 12.89 -5.23
N THR A 109 7.24 13.34 -6.42
CA THR A 109 6.48 14.59 -6.55
C THR A 109 5.30 14.53 -7.51
N VAL A 110 5.17 13.44 -8.29
CA VAL A 110 4.12 13.26 -9.30
C VAL A 110 3.44 11.91 -9.14
N PRO A 111 2.12 11.88 -8.98
CA PRO A 111 1.18 13.01 -9.01
C PRO A 111 1.13 13.80 -7.69
N CYS A 112 1.71 13.32 -6.61
CA CYS A 112 1.76 13.95 -5.29
C CYS A 112 3.08 13.64 -4.57
N GLU A 113 3.24 14.11 -3.34
CA GLU A 113 4.37 13.69 -2.49
C GLU A 113 4.31 12.18 -2.28
N CYS A 114 5.41 11.49 -2.60
CA CYS A 114 5.54 10.07 -2.36
C CYS A 114 6.92 9.78 -1.73
N VAL A 115 6.91 8.98 -0.68
CA VAL A 115 8.11 8.48 -0.01
C VAL A 115 8.24 6.97 -0.22
N GLU A 116 9.47 6.47 -0.22
CA GLU A 116 9.75 5.05 -0.18
C GLU A 116 10.20 4.62 1.22
N CYS A 117 9.65 3.49 1.68
CA CYS A 117 10.11 2.76 2.85
C CYS A 117 11.13 1.74 2.40
N ARG A 118 12.42 2.00 2.63
CA ARG A 118 13.52 1.09 2.31
C ARG A 118 13.83 0.21 3.50
N VAL A 119 13.93 -1.07 3.27
CA VAL A 119 14.29 -2.07 4.29
C VAL A 119 15.53 -2.80 3.82
N THR A 120 16.61 -2.68 4.59
CA THR A 120 17.89 -3.36 4.30
C THR A 120 18.24 -4.37 5.38
N LEU A 121 18.84 -5.47 4.98
CA LEU A 121 19.35 -6.51 5.87
C LEU A 121 20.83 -6.76 5.51
N GLY A 122 21.74 -6.49 6.44
CA GLY A 122 23.17 -6.61 6.19
C GLY A 122 23.69 -5.72 5.05
N GLY A 123 23.04 -4.57 4.80
CA GLY A 123 23.35 -3.63 3.73
C GLY A 123 22.64 -3.91 2.40
N GLU A 124 21.97 -5.05 2.24
CA GLU A 124 21.25 -5.42 1.02
C GLU A 124 19.78 -4.99 1.09
N LEU A 125 19.22 -4.41 0.01
CA LEU A 125 17.81 -4.05 -0.09
C LEU A 125 16.95 -5.32 -0.19
N VAL A 126 16.11 -5.56 0.84
CA VAL A 126 15.27 -6.75 0.93
C VAL A 126 13.76 -6.48 0.85
N ALA A 127 13.34 -5.23 1.09
CA ALA A 127 11.99 -4.81 0.82
C ALA A 127 11.93 -3.30 0.57
N LEU A 128 10.93 -2.91 -0.20
CA LEU A 128 10.66 -1.52 -0.56
C LEU A 128 9.15 -1.35 -0.70
N SER A 129 8.61 -0.25 -0.17
CA SER A 129 7.23 0.11 -0.44
C SER A 129 7.11 1.61 -0.66
N PHE A 130 6.09 2.02 -1.41
CA PHE A 130 5.85 3.40 -1.81
C PHE A 130 4.58 3.91 -1.15
N LEU A 131 4.69 5.05 -0.50
CA LEU A 131 3.65 5.68 0.29
C LEU A 131 3.43 7.12 -0.19
N ASP A 132 2.26 7.38 -0.73
CA ASP A 132 1.82 8.74 -1.01
C ASP A 132 1.37 9.43 0.28
N VAL A 133 1.64 10.74 0.37
CA VAL A 133 1.39 11.54 1.55
C VAL A 133 0.50 12.72 1.20
N GLY A 134 -0.64 12.81 1.87
CA GLY A 134 -1.55 13.94 1.87
C GLY A 134 -1.33 14.85 3.09
N VAL A 135 -2.36 15.63 3.43
CA VAL A 135 -2.38 16.46 4.64
C VAL A 135 -2.81 15.65 5.86
N GLU A 136 -3.94 14.93 5.74
CA GLU A 136 -4.56 14.16 6.82
C GLU A 136 -4.46 12.65 6.62
N SER A 137 -3.93 12.22 5.47
CA SER A 137 -3.90 10.81 5.14
C SER A 137 -2.65 10.41 4.35
N ALA A 138 -2.40 9.11 4.33
CA ALA A 138 -1.38 8.50 3.51
C ALA A 138 -1.94 7.26 2.81
N SER A 139 -1.36 6.91 1.66
CA SER A 139 -1.88 5.86 0.81
C SER A 139 -0.75 4.99 0.27
N SER A 140 -0.75 3.71 0.65
CA SER A 140 0.20 2.74 0.11
C SER A 140 -0.05 2.53 -1.38
N VAL A 141 0.97 2.70 -2.21
CA VAL A 141 0.90 2.53 -3.66
C VAL A 141 1.22 1.09 -4.04
N TYR A 142 2.42 0.67 -3.74
CA TYR A 142 2.92 -0.67 -4.06
C TYR A 142 4.06 -1.09 -3.13
N GLY A 143 4.19 -2.39 -2.91
CA GLY A 143 5.26 -2.96 -2.10
C GLY A 143 5.93 -4.13 -2.79
N VAL A 144 7.26 -4.18 -2.74
CA VAL A 144 8.09 -5.27 -3.26
C VAL A 144 9.00 -5.81 -2.17
N PHE A 145 9.32 -7.09 -2.24
CA PHE A 145 10.21 -7.71 -1.26
C PHE A 145 10.87 -8.95 -1.83
N GLU A 146 11.98 -9.35 -1.22
CA GLU A 146 12.73 -10.55 -1.56
C GLU A 146 11.90 -11.82 -1.29
N PRO A 147 11.51 -12.59 -2.33
CA PRO A 147 10.66 -13.77 -2.16
C PRO A 147 11.28 -14.84 -1.27
N GLU A 148 12.60 -15.00 -1.31
CA GLU A 148 13.32 -15.99 -0.51
C GLU A 148 13.21 -15.72 1.00
N LEU A 149 12.93 -14.48 1.38
CA LEU A 149 12.70 -14.07 2.77
C LEU A 149 11.22 -14.14 3.22
N GLY A 150 10.39 -14.94 2.56
CA GLY A 150 8.94 -15.03 2.80
C GLY A 150 8.56 -15.26 4.26
N ARG A 151 9.38 -16.00 5.03
CA ARG A 151 9.16 -16.22 6.48
C ARG A 151 9.20 -14.94 7.31
N ARG A 152 9.82 -13.86 6.82
CA ARG A 152 9.90 -12.56 7.48
C ARG A 152 8.61 -11.74 7.35
N SER A 153 7.72 -12.08 6.40
CA SER A 153 6.47 -11.34 6.13
C SER A 153 6.73 -9.87 5.80
N LEU A 154 7.73 -9.62 4.93
CA LEU A 154 8.24 -8.26 4.64
C LEU A 154 7.16 -7.34 4.04
N GLY A 155 6.23 -7.85 3.24
CA GLY A 155 5.13 -7.04 2.73
C GLY A 155 4.19 -6.53 3.83
N VAL A 156 3.90 -7.34 4.85
CA VAL A 156 3.16 -6.87 6.03
C VAL A 156 4.03 -5.93 6.87
N PHE A 157 5.34 -6.23 6.98
CA PHE A 157 6.27 -5.40 7.74
C PHE A 157 6.36 -3.99 7.18
N THR A 158 6.50 -3.80 5.86
CA THR A 158 6.54 -2.48 5.25
C THR A 158 5.23 -1.70 5.48
N MET A 159 4.06 -2.35 5.39
CA MET A 159 2.78 -1.71 5.72
C MET A 159 2.72 -1.25 7.19
N LEU A 160 3.24 -2.05 8.14
CA LEU A 160 3.31 -1.64 9.54
C LEU A 160 4.24 -0.44 9.72
N LYS A 161 5.35 -0.36 8.99
CA LYS A 161 6.26 0.80 8.99
C LYS A 161 5.64 2.03 8.34
N GLU A 162 4.88 1.86 7.26
CA GLU A 162 4.09 2.94 6.66
C GLU A 162 3.06 3.51 7.65
N ILE A 163 2.37 2.65 8.42
CA ILE A 163 1.43 3.06 9.47
C ILE A 163 2.16 3.85 10.58
N GLU A 164 3.31 3.36 11.06
CA GLU A 164 4.13 4.09 12.05
C GLU A 164 4.56 5.46 11.51
N HIS A 165 5.04 5.52 10.26
CA HIS A 165 5.45 6.74 9.60
C HIS A 165 4.29 7.73 9.44
N SER A 166 3.13 7.26 8.96
CA SER A 166 1.92 8.07 8.77
C SER A 166 1.44 8.67 10.10
N ARG A 167 1.45 7.89 11.18
CA ARG A 167 1.12 8.39 12.53
C ARG A 167 2.12 9.46 13.01
N ALA A 168 3.41 9.25 12.78
CA ALA A 168 4.44 10.22 13.13
C ALA A 168 4.30 11.54 12.37
N ARG A 169 3.74 11.51 11.15
CA ARG A 169 3.39 12.69 10.34
C ARG A 169 2.06 13.35 10.74
N GLY A 170 1.32 12.78 11.69
CA GLY A 170 0.02 13.30 12.13
C GLY A 170 -1.14 12.92 11.22
N CYS A 171 -0.97 11.95 10.31
CA CYS A 171 -2.07 11.48 9.49
C CYS A 171 -3.13 10.77 10.36
N ARG A 172 -4.40 11.03 10.06
CA ARG A 172 -5.53 10.32 10.65
C ARG A 172 -5.84 9.03 9.92
N TRP A 173 -5.69 9.01 8.58
CA TRP A 173 -6.10 7.89 7.74
C TRP A 173 -4.91 7.27 7.01
N TYR A 174 -4.92 5.93 6.94
CA TYR A 174 -4.01 5.18 6.08
C TYR A 174 -4.83 4.30 5.13
N TYR A 175 -4.56 4.41 3.84
CA TYR A 175 -5.24 3.67 2.78
C TYR A 175 -4.36 2.52 2.27
N PRO A 176 -4.60 1.24 2.66
CA PRO A 176 -3.81 0.11 2.20
C PRO A 176 -4.16 -0.35 0.78
N GLY A 177 -5.08 0.32 0.10
CA GLY A 177 -5.57 -0.03 -1.22
C GLY A 177 -6.88 -0.77 -1.17
N TYR A 178 -7.12 -1.62 -2.17
CA TYR A 178 -8.35 -2.39 -2.31
C TYR A 178 -8.23 -3.80 -1.74
N ALA A 179 -9.38 -4.39 -1.42
CA ALA A 179 -9.56 -5.82 -1.19
C ALA A 179 -10.87 -6.29 -1.81
N THR A 180 -10.95 -7.56 -2.14
CA THR A 180 -12.17 -8.22 -2.59
C THR A 180 -13.08 -8.51 -1.40
N GLN A 181 -14.40 -8.39 -1.52
CA GLN A 181 -15.34 -8.79 -0.47
C GLN A 181 -15.19 -10.28 -0.15
N GLY A 182 -15.08 -11.12 -1.17
CA GLY A 182 -14.76 -12.54 -1.06
C GLY A 182 -13.31 -12.81 -0.62
N SER A 183 -12.91 -14.08 -0.69
CA SER A 183 -11.52 -14.49 -0.41
C SER A 183 -10.61 -14.12 -1.55
N SER A 184 -9.42 -13.60 -1.22
CA SER A 184 -8.42 -13.24 -2.21
C SER A 184 -7.00 -13.26 -1.64
N ALA A 185 -6.00 -13.14 -2.51
CA ALA A 185 -4.61 -12.97 -2.12
C ALA A 185 -4.36 -11.70 -1.26
N TYR A 186 -5.32 -10.77 -1.22
CA TYR A 186 -5.25 -9.52 -0.47
C TYR A 186 -5.91 -9.59 0.92
N ASP A 187 -6.36 -10.75 1.36
CA ASP A 187 -7.05 -10.94 2.65
C ASP A 187 -6.18 -10.60 3.87
N TYR A 188 -4.87 -10.59 3.72
CA TYR A 188 -3.97 -10.10 4.75
C TYR A 188 -4.24 -8.64 5.14
N LYS A 189 -4.79 -7.82 4.22
CA LYS A 189 -5.21 -6.44 4.50
C LYS A 189 -6.41 -6.39 5.43
N LYS A 190 -7.31 -7.36 5.35
CA LYS A 190 -8.51 -7.46 6.21
C LYS A 190 -8.18 -7.81 7.66
N GLN A 191 -6.93 -8.19 7.95
CA GLN A 191 -6.49 -8.56 9.31
C GLN A 191 -6.01 -7.36 10.15
N PHE A 192 -6.01 -6.16 9.58
CA PHE A 192 -5.65 -4.96 10.33
C PHE A 192 -6.80 -4.51 11.26
N GLY A 193 -6.43 -3.91 12.40
CA GLY A 193 -7.39 -3.29 13.31
C GLY A 193 -7.90 -1.95 12.79
N ALA A 194 -9.02 -1.45 13.33
CA ALA A 194 -9.63 -0.17 12.96
C ALA A 194 -9.80 0.01 11.45
N LEU A 195 -10.07 -1.11 10.75
CA LEU A 195 -10.20 -1.18 9.31
C LEU A 195 -11.63 -0.88 8.89
N GLU A 196 -11.78 0.04 7.97
CA GLU A 196 -13.05 0.42 7.34
C GLU A 196 -13.00 0.14 5.84
N PHE A 197 -14.16 -0.12 5.26
CA PHE A 197 -14.37 -0.23 3.82
C PHE A 197 -15.36 0.82 3.32
N LEU A 198 -15.20 1.29 2.08
CA LEU A 198 -16.16 2.17 1.43
C LEU A 198 -17.31 1.34 0.87
N ASP A 199 -18.51 1.55 1.39
CA ASP A 199 -19.75 1.01 0.84
C ASP A 199 -20.15 1.82 -0.39
N TRP A 200 -20.08 1.21 -1.56
CA TRP A 200 -20.41 1.88 -2.82
C TRP A 200 -21.86 2.32 -2.95
N ALA A 201 -22.78 1.64 -2.26
CA ALA A 201 -24.21 1.93 -2.35
C ALA A 201 -24.57 3.20 -1.57
N SER A 202 -23.98 3.39 -0.39
CA SER A 202 -24.23 4.55 0.46
C SER A 202 -23.19 5.66 0.29
N GLY A 203 -21.99 5.33 -0.21
CA GLY A 203 -20.84 6.24 -0.22
C GLY A 203 -20.22 6.46 1.16
N GLU A 204 -20.58 5.64 2.14
CA GLU A 204 -20.11 5.77 3.52
C GLU A 204 -18.99 4.77 3.84
N TRP A 205 -18.09 5.18 4.72
CA TRP A 205 -17.08 4.29 5.30
C TRP A 205 -17.69 3.51 6.46
N ARG A 206 -17.57 2.18 6.43
CA ARG A 206 -18.10 1.27 7.45
C ARG A 206 -17.02 0.40 8.04
N ASP A 207 -17.12 0.14 9.35
CA ASP A 207 -16.19 -0.76 10.04
C ASP A 207 -16.31 -2.20 9.48
N LEU A 208 -15.19 -2.77 9.05
CA LEU A 208 -15.18 -4.10 8.44
C LEU A 208 -15.56 -5.22 9.43
N ARG A 209 -15.35 -5.03 10.73
CA ARG A 209 -15.70 -6.03 11.76
C ARG A 209 -17.18 -6.06 12.12
N GLY A 210 -17.94 -5.12 11.61
CA GLY A 210 -19.39 -5.03 11.80
C GLY A 210 -20.20 -5.41 10.55
N ALA A 211 -19.52 -5.90 9.49
CA ALA A 211 -20.14 -6.27 8.22
C ALA A 211 -20.40 -7.75 8.10
#